data_e5291effbf00702dfb7075770d20e81b
#
_entry.id   e5291effbf00702dfb7075770d20e81b
#
_cell.length_a   1.000
_cell.length_b   1.000
_cell.length_c   1.000
_cell.angle_alpha   90.00
_cell.angle_beta   90.00
_cell.angle_gamma   90.00
#
_symmetry.space_group_name_H-M   'P 1'
#
loop_
_entity.id
_entity.type
_entity.pdbx_description
1 polymer ?
#
loop_
_entity_poly.entity_id
_entity_poly.type
_entity_poly.pdbx_seq_one_letter_code
_entity_poly.pdbx_strand_id
1 'polypeptide(L)'
;LSVAVAGAHGKTTTTAMLTFALQEAGLDPTAVIGGTVPAFGGNARVGDGDVLVGEADESDASFLRLLPSIAIITNIDDDHLDQYGTLAGVVDAFAAFAARVPFYGVVIGCADDPRVAEVLAHHAGRRVTYGTTAASHLHLTSVSVGPLASTATVCQRDAQGTVRELVQLALCVPGEHNLLNALAAIAAGLRSEEHTSEL
;
A
#
# COMPACT_ATOMS: atom_id res chain seq x y z
N LEU A 1 -12.70 0.38 9.67
CA LEU A 1 -11.92 -0.05 8.50
C LEU A 1 -10.47 -0.29 8.92
N SER A 2 -9.85 -1.40 8.52
CA SER A 2 -8.45 -1.71 8.83
C SER A 2 -7.62 -1.82 7.55
N VAL A 3 -6.49 -1.13 7.53
CA VAL A 3 -5.50 -1.17 6.45
C VAL A 3 -4.19 -1.72 7.00
N ALA A 4 -3.64 -2.75 6.38
CA ALA A 4 -2.35 -3.31 6.74
C ALA A 4 -1.37 -3.18 5.57
N VAL A 5 -0.17 -2.65 5.84
CA VAL A 5 0.88 -2.41 4.85
C VAL A 5 2.02 -3.39 5.08
N ALA A 6 2.19 -4.34 4.17
CA ALA A 6 3.23 -5.35 4.15
C ALA A 6 4.22 -5.15 2.99
N GLY A 7 5.38 -5.78 3.08
CA GLY A 7 6.41 -5.79 2.04
C GLY A 7 7.80 -5.58 2.60
N ALA A 8 8.83 -6.03 1.91
CA ALA A 8 10.22 -5.93 2.36
C ALA A 8 10.62 -4.46 2.59
N HIS A 9 10.24 -3.57 1.70
CA HIS A 9 10.60 -2.15 1.75
C HIS A 9 9.39 -1.23 1.58
N GLY A 10 9.45 -0.01 2.15
CA GLY A 10 8.46 1.04 1.95
C GLY A 10 7.26 1.00 2.90
N LYS A 11 7.14 0.01 3.78
CA LYS A 11 6.04 -0.11 4.76
C LYS A 11 5.81 1.17 5.56
N THR A 12 6.83 1.63 6.29
CA THR A 12 6.79 2.83 7.13
C THR A 12 6.39 4.08 6.35
N THR A 13 6.99 4.27 5.18
CA THR A 13 6.71 5.43 4.33
C THR A 13 5.27 5.40 3.81
N THR A 14 4.81 4.26 3.30
CA THR A 14 3.45 4.10 2.79
C THR A 14 2.42 4.28 3.89
N THR A 15 2.64 3.69 5.08
CA THR A 15 1.77 3.82 6.25
C THR A 15 1.67 5.28 6.69
N ALA A 16 2.81 5.98 6.77
CA ALA A 16 2.82 7.40 7.12
C ALA A 16 2.09 8.26 6.09
N MET A 17 2.38 8.09 4.79
CA MET A 17 1.73 8.85 3.72
C MET A 17 0.22 8.62 3.70
N LEU A 18 -0.24 7.38 3.85
CA LEU A 18 -1.67 7.07 3.94
C LEU A 18 -2.31 7.71 5.17
N THR A 19 -1.65 7.61 6.33
CA THR A 19 -2.17 8.21 7.57
C THR A 19 -2.34 9.72 7.44
N PHE A 20 -1.35 10.42 6.86
CA PHE A 20 -1.46 11.86 6.60
C PHE A 20 -2.57 12.19 5.61
N ALA A 21 -2.69 11.45 4.51
CA ALA A 21 -3.75 11.67 3.52
C ALA A 21 -5.14 11.51 4.13
N LEU A 22 -5.35 10.47 4.94
CA LEU A 22 -6.62 10.23 5.64
C LEU A 22 -6.91 11.30 6.70
N GLN A 23 -5.88 11.79 7.40
CA GLN A 23 -6.01 12.88 8.37
C GLN A 23 -6.44 14.18 7.68
N GLU A 24 -5.79 14.55 6.57
CA GLU A 24 -6.16 15.73 5.78
C GLU A 24 -7.56 15.61 5.17
N ALA A 25 -8.00 14.40 4.87
CA ALA A 25 -9.38 14.11 4.44
C ALA A 25 -10.40 14.15 5.60
N GLY A 26 -9.99 14.41 6.83
CA GLY A 26 -10.86 14.51 8.00
C GLY A 26 -11.31 13.20 8.61
N LEU A 27 -10.68 12.07 8.22
CA LEU A 27 -11.02 10.73 8.72
C LEU A 27 -10.36 10.37 10.06
N ASP A 28 -9.44 11.19 10.55
CA ASP A 28 -8.75 11.07 11.84
C ASP A 28 -8.32 9.63 12.22
N PRO A 29 -7.46 8.96 11.43
CA PRO A 29 -7.16 7.55 11.62
C PRO A 29 -6.29 7.28 12.85
N THR A 30 -6.44 6.11 13.47
CA THR A 30 -5.42 5.52 14.34
C THR A 30 -4.35 4.88 13.47
N ALA A 31 -3.06 5.09 13.80
CA ALA A 31 -1.94 4.50 13.06
C ALA A 31 -0.93 3.82 13.98
N VAL A 32 -0.40 2.68 13.54
CA VAL A 32 0.69 1.94 14.19
C VAL A 32 1.79 1.71 13.14
N ILE A 33 2.96 2.27 13.37
CA ILE A 33 4.06 2.31 12.42
C ILE A 33 5.30 1.66 13.05
N GLY A 34 6.03 0.86 12.29
CA GLY A 34 7.22 0.17 12.80
C GLY A 34 8.39 1.09 13.15
N GLY A 35 8.44 2.29 12.55
CA GLY A 35 9.47 3.30 12.80
C GLY A 35 8.91 4.57 13.45
N THR A 36 9.80 5.41 13.98
CA THR A 36 9.42 6.72 14.51
C THR A 36 9.08 7.70 13.39
N VAL A 37 7.90 8.30 13.44
CA VAL A 37 7.46 9.37 12.54
C VAL A 37 7.42 10.67 13.35
N PRO A 38 8.34 11.62 13.11
CA PRO A 38 8.46 12.85 13.91
C PRO A 38 7.17 13.64 14.00
N ALA A 39 6.38 13.69 12.93
CA ALA A 39 5.11 14.40 12.89
C ALA A 39 4.02 13.78 13.77
N PHE A 40 4.15 12.51 14.16
CA PHE A 40 3.25 11.86 15.12
C PHE A 40 3.81 11.86 16.54
N GLY A 41 5.04 12.32 16.72
CA GLY A 41 5.74 12.31 18.02
C GLY A 41 6.16 10.90 18.48
N GLY A 42 6.10 9.89 17.61
CA GLY A 42 6.40 8.49 17.94
C GLY A 42 6.13 7.52 16.79
N ASN A 43 5.90 6.30 17.15
CA ASN A 43 5.58 5.20 16.23
C ASN A 43 4.09 4.82 16.21
N ALA A 44 3.26 5.57 16.92
CA ALA A 44 1.81 5.38 16.93
C ALA A 44 1.09 6.73 17.05
N ARG A 45 -0.08 6.80 16.47
CA ARG A 45 -1.03 7.89 16.58
C ARG A 45 -2.39 7.31 16.91
N VAL A 46 -3.05 7.86 17.90
CA VAL A 46 -4.45 7.55 18.20
C VAL A 46 -5.33 8.64 17.62
N GLY A 47 -6.26 8.27 16.75
CA GLY A 47 -7.30 9.13 16.20
C GLY A 47 -8.68 8.71 16.70
N ASP A 48 -9.66 9.58 16.58
CA ASP A 48 -11.05 9.32 16.96
C ASP A 48 -11.90 8.70 15.84
N GLY A 49 -11.30 8.55 14.63
CA GLY A 49 -11.98 7.98 13.46
C GLY A 49 -12.00 6.45 13.44
N ASP A 50 -12.83 5.90 12.55
CA ASP A 50 -13.06 4.45 12.41
C ASP A 50 -12.03 3.73 11.51
N VAL A 51 -10.89 4.37 11.22
CA VAL A 51 -9.84 3.82 10.36
C VAL A 51 -8.61 3.50 11.17
N LEU A 52 -8.14 2.26 11.07
CA LEU A 52 -6.86 1.80 11.59
C LEU A 52 -5.90 1.54 10.44
N VAL A 53 -4.73 2.18 10.44
CA VAL A 53 -3.64 1.93 9.50
C VAL A 53 -2.46 1.34 10.25
N GLY A 54 -1.94 0.19 9.82
CA GLY A 54 -0.84 -0.46 10.50
C GLY A 54 0.19 -1.07 9.56
N GLU A 55 1.45 -1.08 10.00
CA GLU A 55 2.46 -1.92 9.37
C GLU A 55 2.23 -3.38 9.73
N ALA A 56 2.41 -4.24 8.74
CA ALA A 56 2.32 -5.69 8.86
C ALA A 56 3.74 -6.25 8.66
N ASP A 57 4.37 -6.63 9.77
CA ASP A 57 5.75 -7.13 9.76
C ASP A 57 5.77 -8.61 9.36
N GLU A 58 6.49 -8.91 8.29
CA GLU A 58 6.70 -10.25 7.78
C GLU A 58 7.83 -11.00 8.50
N SER A 59 8.71 -10.31 9.23
CA SER A 59 9.95 -10.86 9.76
C SER A 59 9.76 -12.06 10.71
N ASP A 60 8.65 -12.09 11.46
CA ASP A 60 8.30 -13.15 12.41
C ASP A 60 6.98 -13.87 12.06
N ALA A 61 6.47 -13.66 10.85
CA ALA A 61 5.18 -14.15 10.38
C ALA A 61 3.96 -13.66 11.18
N SER A 62 4.11 -12.65 12.04
CA SER A 62 3.00 -12.10 12.83
C SER A 62 1.92 -11.46 11.96
N PHE A 63 2.30 -10.93 10.79
CA PHE A 63 1.38 -10.35 9.82
C PHE A 63 0.28 -11.35 9.36
N LEU A 64 0.54 -12.65 9.41
CA LEU A 64 -0.44 -13.69 9.10
C LEU A 64 -1.60 -13.79 10.12
N ARG A 65 -1.48 -13.11 11.27
CA ARG A 65 -2.54 -13.04 12.29
C ARG A 65 -3.49 -11.89 12.06
N LEU A 66 -3.13 -10.95 11.20
CA LEU A 66 -3.97 -9.79 10.88
C LEU A 66 -5.13 -10.19 9.97
N LEU A 67 -6.24 -9.47 10.09
CA LEU A 67 -7.45 -9.60 9.26
C LEU A 67 -7.82 -8.23 8.67
N PRO A 68 -6.99 -7.68 7.78
CA PRO A 68 -7.24 -6.34 7.26
C PRO A 68 -8.38 -6.34 6.25
N SER A 69 -9.16 -5.25 6.23
CA SER A 69 -10.13 -4.98 5.16
C SER A 69 -9.41 -4.57 3.87
N ILE A 70 -8.26 -3.87 3.99
CA ILE A 70 -7.40 -3.50 2.89
C ILE A 70 -5.98 -3.99 3.22
N ALA A 71 -5.40 -4.83 2.37
CA ALA A 71 -4.01 -5.23 2.45
C ALA A 71 -3.22 -4.54 1.34
N ILE A 72 -2.11 -3.89 1.69
CA ILE A 72 -1.16 -3.33 0.73
C ILE A 72 0.09 -4.21 0.73
N ILE A 73 0.57 -4.61 -0.44
CA ILE A 73 1.84 -5.32 -0.63
C ILE A 73 2.72 -4.46 -1.53
N THR A 74 3.78 -3.90 -0.96
CA THR A 74 4.66 -2.95 -1.67
C THR A 74 5.65 -3.67 -2.59
N ASN A 75 6.34 -4.66 -2.06
CA ASN A 75 7.32 -5.51 -2.76
C ASN A 75 7.57 -6.77 -1.95
N ILE A 76 8.14 -7.79 -2.58
CA ILE A 76 8.56 -9.04 -1.94
C ILE A 76 10.02 -9.27 -2.30
N ASP A 77 10.89 -9.42 -1.31
CA ASP A 77 12.31 -9.68 -1.53
C ASP A 77 12.78 -10.90 -0.73
N ASP A 78 14.03 -11.31 -0.91
CA ASP A 78 14.64 -12.48 -0.26
C ASP A 78 15.09 -12.21 1.19
N ASP A 79 14.45 -11.21 1.83
CA ASP A 79 14.60 -10.93 3.24
C ASP A 79 13.95 -12.02 4.10
N HIS A 80 14.49 -12.23 5.31
CA HIS A 80 13.95 -13.17 6.32
C HIS A 80 13.89 -14.63 5.87
N LEU A 81 14.87 -15.08 5.05
CA LEU A 81 14.97 -16.48 4.62
C LEU A 81 15.21 -17.46 5.79
N ASP A 82 15.71 -16.99 6.92
CA ASP A 82 15.80 -17.73 8.18
C ASP A 82 14.42 -18.15 8.70
N GLN A 83 13.39 -17.33 8.50
CA GLN A 83 12.00 -17.62 8.89
C GLN A 83 11.28 -18.50 7.86
N TYR A 84 11.48 -18.26 6.56
CA TYR A 84 10.68 -18.86 5.48
C TYR A 84 11.44 -19.95 4.70
N GLY A 85 12.73 -20.11 4.93
CA GLY A 85 13.58 -21.11 4.31
C GLY A 85 13.97 -20.80 2.86
N THR A 86 13.05 -20.33 2.04
CA THR A 86 13.26 -20.03 0.61
C THR A 86 12.47 -18.80 0.18
N LEU A 87 12.88 -18.19 -0.94
CA LEU A 87 12.11 -17.11 -1.56
C LEU A 87 10.68 -17.54 -1.93
N ALA A 88 10.49 -18.79 -2.37
CA ALA A 88 9.15 -19.33 -2.61
C ALA A 88 8.31 -19.35 -1.32
N GLY A 89 8.92 -19.70 -0.19
CA GLY A 89 8.28 -19.65 1.12
C GLY A 89 7.88 -18.24 1.53
N VAL A 90 8.68 -17.21 1.18
CA VAL A 90 8.31 -15.81 1.38
C VAL A 90 7.09 -15.45 0.52
N VAL A 91 7.08 -15.79 -0.77
CA VAL A 91 5.94 -15.55 -1.68
C VAL A 91 4.67 -16.25 -1.17
N ASP A 92 4.79 -17.50 -0.70
CA ASP A 92 3.67 -18.25 -0.12
C ASP A 92 3.10 -17.56 1.13
N ALA A 93 3.96 -17.00 1.98
CA ALA A 93 3.53 -16.24 3.16
C ALA A 93 2.76 -14.97 2.77
N PHE A 94 3.22 -14.22 1.76
CA PHE A 94 2.48 -13.06 1.25
C PHE A 94 1.15 -13.46 0.58
N ALA A 95 1.10 -14.61 -0.12
CA ALA A 95 -0.14 -15.15 -0.65
C ALA A 95 -1.12 -15.54 0.48
N ALA A 96 -0.61 -16.14 1.56
CA ALA A 96 -1.40 -16.44 2.74
C ALA A 96 -1.90 -15.17 3.45
N PHE A 97 -1.09 -14.11 3.52
CA PHE A 97 -1.51 -12.81 4.03
C PHE A 97 -2.62 -12.19 3.17
N ALA A 98 -2.46 -12.18 1.84
CA ALA A 98 -3.49 -11.71 0.92
C ALA A 98 -4.82 -12.47 1.09
N ALA A 99 -4.77 -13.78 1.35
CA ALA A 99 -5.94 -14.61 1.60
C ALA A 99 -6.66 -14.31 2.94
N ARG A 100 -6.05 -13.53 3.84
CA ARG A 100 -6.69 -13.05 5.08
C ARG A 100 -7.69 -11.91 4.85
N VAL A 101 -7.62 -11.25 3.71
CA VAL A 101 -8.55 -10.18 3.34
C VAL A 101 -9.95 -10.78 3.11
N PRO A 102 -11.00 -10.28 3.78
CA PRO A 102 -12.36 -10.80 3.64
C PRO A 102 -12.92 -10.53 2.23
N PHE A 103 -14.01 -11.20 1.88
CA PHE A 103 -14.62 -11.11 0.54
C PHE A 103 -15.04 -9.69 0.12
N TYR A 104 -15.34 -8.83 1.09
CA TYR A 104 -15.68 -7.41 0.85
C TYR A 104 -14.44 -6.50 0.80
N GLY A 105 -13.28 -7.01 1.20
CA GLY A 105 -12.03 -6.26 1.23
C GLY A 105 -11.31 -6.23 -0.12
N VAL A 106 -10.09 -5.69 -0.12
CA VAL A 106 -9.26 -5.58 -1.32
C VAL A 106 -7.77 -5.76 -1.03
N VAL A 107 -7.06 -6.43 -1.91
CA VAL A 107 -5.60 -6.50 -1.92
C VAL A 107 -5.07 -5.50 -2.95
N ILE A 108 -4.18 -4.62 -2.51
CA ILE A 108 -3.52 -3.60 -3.33
C ILE A 108 -2.05 -4.01 -3.46
N GLY A 109 -1.51 -4.11 -4.67
CA GLY A 109 -0.13 -4.53 -4.84
C GLY A 109 0.59 -3.85 -5.99
N CYS A 110 1.91 -3.70 -5.82
CA CYS A 110 2.80 -3.14 -6.82
C CYS A 110 3.01 -4.14 -7.96
N ALA A 111 2.51 -3.79 -9.16
CA ALA A 111 2.63 -4.66 -10.33
C ALA A 111 4.03 -4.61 -10.97
N ASP A 112 4.86 -3.65 -10.57
CA ASP A 112 6.25 -3.56 -11.04
C ASP A 112 7.15 -4.60 -10.35
N ASP A 113 6.72 -5.15 -9.20
CA ASP A 113 7.36 -6.29 -8.55
C ASP A 113 6.75 -7.60 -9.09
N PRO A 114 7.54 -8.48 -9.73
CA PRO A 114 7.03 -9.70 -10.35
C PRO A 114 6.45 -10.71 -9.35
N ARG A 115 6.94 -10.73 -8.11
CA ARG A 115 6.47 -11.63 -7.06
C ARG A 115 5.14 -11.14 -6.49
N VAL A 116 4.98 -9.83 -6.31
CA VAL A 116 3.68 -9.23 -5.96
C VAL A 116 2.67 -9.47 -7.07
N ALA A 117 3.07 -9.29 -8.34
CA ALA A 117 2.21 -9.58 -9.48
C ALA A 117 1.76 -11.05 -9.51
N GLU A 118 2.64 -11.99 -9.16
CA GLU A 118 2.33 -13.42 -9.02
C GLU A 118 1.29 -13.65 -7.90
N VAL A 119 1.51 -13.10 -6.70
CA VAL A 119 0.56 -13.19 -5.58
C VAL A 119 -0.81 -12.67 -6.00
N LEU A 120 -0.87 -11.50 -6.64
CA LEU A 120 -2.13 -10.90 -7.10
C LEU A 120 -2.80 -11.73 -8.21
N ALA A 121 -2.05 -12.36 -9.10
CA ALA A 121 -2.60 -13.21 -10.16
C ALA A 121 -3.34 -14.42 -9.60
N HIS A 122 -2.85 -14.98 -8.49
CA HIS A 122 -3.45 -16.14 -7.82
C HIS A 122 -4.50 -15.78 -6.77
N HIS A 123 -4.61 -14.50 -6.38
CA HIS A 123 -5.60 -14.06 -5.40
C HIS A 123 -7.02 -14.07 -5.99
N ALA A 124 -7.93 -14.81 -5.36
CA ALA A 124 -9.30 -14.98 -5.84
C ALA A 124 -10.23 -13.78 -5.53
N GLY A 125 -9.84 -12.92 -4.57
CA GLY A 125 -10.63 -11.77 -4.13
C GLY A 125 -10.44 -10.52 -4.98
N ARG A 126 -11.00 -9.41 -4.51
CA ARG A 126 -10.81 -8.09 -5.14
C ARG A 126 -9.33 -7.68 -5.07
N ARG A 127 -8.79 -7.19 -6.18
CA ARG A 127 -7.42 -6.71 -6.26
C ARG A 127 -7.31 -5.41 -7.05
N VAL A 128 -6.40 -4.56 -6.62
CA VAL A 128 -6.02 -3.32 -7.30
C VAL A 128 -4.51 -3.34 -7.50
N THR A 129 -4.07 -3.15 -8.73
CA THR A 129 -2.65 -3.04 -9.06
C THR A 129 -2.24 -1.58 -9.17
N TYR A 130 -1.04 -1.26 -8.73
CA TYR A 130 -0.42 0.02 -9.00
C TYR A 130 1.02 -0.18 -9.51
N GLY A 131 1.58 0.82 -10.18
CA GLY A 131 2.94 0.74 -10.72
C GLY A 131 3.24 1.84 -11.73
N THR A 132 4.28 1.65 -12.51
CA THR A 132 4.73 2.58 -13.55
C THR A 132 4.09 2.30 -14.92
N THR A 133 3.52 1.12 -15.11
CA THR A 133 2.96 0.71 -16.39
C THR A 133 1.48 1.05 -16.51
N ALA A 134 1.04 1.47 -17.70
CA ALA A 134 -0.36 1.76 -18.00
C ALA A 134 -1.29 0.53 -17.93
N ALA A 135 -0.75 -0.67 -17.74
CA ALA A 135 -1.52 -1.88 -17.51
C ALA A 135 -2.10 -1.94 -16.08
N SER A 136 -1.51 -1.21 -15.12
CA SER A 136 -1.97 -1.13 -13.75
C SER A 136 -3.25 -0.30 -13.62
N HIS A 137 -4.06 -0.58 -12.59
CA HIS A 137 -5.27 0.20 -12.28
C HIS A 137 -4.92 1.64 -11.93
N LEU A 138 -3.84 1.84 -11.16
CA LEU A 138 -3.24 3.15 -10.90
C LEU A 138 -1.81 3.13 -11.41
N HIS A 139 -1.43 4.15 -12.17
CA HIS A 139 -0.07 4.22 -12.69
C HIS A 139 0.45 5.65 -12.77
N LEU A 140 1.77 5.76 -12.80
CA LEU A 140 2.47 7.03 -12.88
C LEU A 140 2.80 7.36 -14.33
N THR A 141 2.60 8.63 -14.70
CA THR A 141 3.11 9.22 -15.95
C THR A 141 3.86 10.50 -15.64
N SER A 142 4.61 11.04 -16.61
CA SER A 142 5.34 12.30 -16.45
C SER A 142 6.25 12.33 -15.21
N VAL A 143 6.90 11.19 -14.92
CA VAL A 143 7.76 11.04 -13.74
C VAL A 143 9.01 11.90 -13.88
N SER A 144 9.30 12.70 -12.84
CA SER A 144 10.54 13.48 -12.72
C SER A 144 11.10 13.30 -11.31
N VAL A 145 12.35 12.84 -11.23
CA VAL A 145 13.06 12.61 -9.97
C VAL A 145 14.25 13.55 -9.91
N GLY A 146 14.20 14.48 -8.98
CA GLY A 146 15.29 15.39 -8.65
C GLY A 146 16.03 15.01 -7.36
N PRO A 147 17.05 15.75 -6.98
CA PRO A 147 17.85 15.42 -5.79
C PRO A 147 17.12 15.64 -4.45
N LEU A 148 16.08 16.48 -4.42
CA LEU A 148 15.34 16.84 -3.19
C LEU A 148 13.84 16.62 -3.31
N ALA A 149 13.33 16.35 -4.51
CA ALA A 149 11.91 16.25 -4.77
C ALA A 149 11.63 15.28 -5.92
N SER A 150 10.43 14.75 -5.94
CA SER A 150 9.93 13.93 -7.05
C SER A 150 8.51 14.35 -7.43
N THR A 151 8.20 14.33 -8.72
CA THR A 151 6.86 14.64 -9.22
C THR A 151 6.40 13.58 -10.21
N ALA A 152 5.10 13.37 -10.30
CA ALA A 152 4.47 12.50 -11.29
C ALA A 152 3.00 12.89 -11.48
N THR A 153 2.41 12.48 -12.59
CA THR A 153 0.96 12.46 -12.78
C THR A 153 0.43 11.09 -12.41
N VAL A 154 -0.54 11.03 -11.51
CA VAL A 154 -1.27 9.81 -11.17
C VAL A 154 -2.42 9.63 -12.14
N CYS A 155 -2.45 8.49 -12.82
CA CYS A 155 -3.50 8.10 -13.74
C CYS A 155 -4.25 6.87 -13.22
N GLN A 156 -5.57 6.83 -13.48
CA GLN A 156 -6.42 5.67 -13.19
C GLN A 156 -6.93 5.06 -14.49
N ARG A 157 -6.86 3.74 -14.57
CA ARG A 157 -7.44 2.94 -15.63
C ARG A 157 -8.71 2.26 -15.13
N ASP A 158 -9.83 2.48 -15.82
CA ASP A 158 -11.10 1.82 -15.50
C ASP A 158 -11.20 0.40 -16.08
N ALA A 159 -12.31 -0.30 -15.79
CA ALA A 159 -12.57 -1.66 -16.27
C ALA A 159 -12.73 -1.74 -17.80
N GLN A 160 -13.06 -0.64 -18.47
CA GLN A 160 -13.17 -0.51 -19.91
C GLN A 160 -11.82 -0.21 -20.57
N GLY A 161 -10.78 0.04 -19.77
CA GLY A 161 -9.43 0.36 -20.24
C GLY A 161 -9.21 1.85 -20.50
N THR A 162 -10.19 2.72 -20.19
CA THR A 162 -10.03 4.17 -20.31
C THR A 162 -9.12 4.68 -19.20
N VAL A 163 -8.18 5.53 -19.58
CA VAL A 163 -7.23 6.15 -18.65
C VAL A 163 -7.63 7.60 -18.42
N ARG A 164 -7.69 8.01 -17.14
CA ARG A 164 -7.90 9.39 -16.76
C ARG A 164 -6.81 9.86 -15.79
N GLU A 165 -6.40 11.09 -15.90
CA GLU A 165 -5.56 11.74 -14.89
C GLU A 165 -6.39 12.01 -13.63
N LEU A 166 -5.83 11.66 -12.47
CA LEU A 166 -6.46 11.91 -11.17
C LEU A 166 -5.89 13.15 -10.51
N VAL A 167 -4.57 13.20 -10.36
CA VAL A 167 -3.88 14.24 -9.59
C VAL A 167 -2.43 14.37 -9.99
N GLN A 168 -1.89 15.59 -9.84
CA GLN A 168 -0.46 15.85 -9.88
C GLN A 168 0.14 15.56 -8.51
N LEU A 169 1.09 14.63 -8.46
CA LEU A 169 1.81 14.25 -7.24
C LEU A 169 3.11 15.03 -7.16
N ALA A 170 3.36 15.68 -6.03
CA ALA A 170 4.62 16.35 -5.74
C ALA A 170 5.07 15.98 -4.32
N LEU A 171 6.24 15.36 -4.23
CA LEU A 171 6.85 14.94 -2.98
C LEU A 171 8.13 15.73 -2.72
N CYS A 172 8.31 16.23 -1.48
CA CYS A 172 9.55 16.87 -1.01
C CYS A 172 10.60 15.83 -0.60
N VAL A 173 10.59 14.66 -1.25
CA VAL A 173 11.58 13.59 -1.07
C VAL A 173 11.93 13.02 -2.45
N PRO A 174 13.19 12.64 -2.66
CA PRO A 174 13.63 12.07 -3.94
C PRO A 174 13.27 10.59 -4.06
N GLY A 175 13.28 10.08 -5.29
CA GLY A 175 13.22 8.65 -5.59
C GLY A 175 11.87 8.18 -6.11
N GLU A 176 11.94 7.35 -7.15
CA GLU A 176 10.77 6.73 -7.77
C GLU A 176 10.04 5.81 -6.79
N HIS A 177 10.78 5.11 -5.91
CA HIS A 177 10.20 4.29 -4.87
C HIS A 177 9.26 5.08 -3.92
N ASN A 178 9.55 6.36 -3.65
CA ASN A 178 8.66 7.21 -2.85
C ASN A 178 7.40 7.60 -3.63
N LEU A 179 7.49 7.77 -4.95
CA LEU A 179 6.30 7.96 -5.78
C LEU A 179 5.42 6.69 -5.79
N LEU A 180 6.02 5.49 -5.83
CA LEU A 180 5.29 4.23 -5.72
C LEU A 180 4.65 4.04 -4.34
N ASN A 181 5.35 4.42 -3.25
CA ASN A 181 4.79 4.40 -1.90
C ASN A 181 3.57 5.35 -1.79
N ALA A 182 3.67 6.55 -2.37
CA ALA A 182 2.55 7.49 -2.41
C ALA A 182 1.39 6.96 -3.28
N LEU A 183 1.69 6.31 -4.40
CA LEU A 183 0.68 5.71 -5.26
C LEU A 183 -0.08 4.58 -4.55
N ALA A 184 0.61 3.76 -3.74
CA ALA A 184 -0.02 2.76 -2.87
C ALA A 184 -0.96 3.40 -1.84
N ALA A 185 -0.51 4.49 -1.21
CA ALA A 185 -1.32 5.25 -0.26
C ALA A 185 -2.57 5.86 -0.93
N ILE A 186 -2.44 6.43 -2.12
CA ILE A 186 -3.57 6.94 -2.92
C ILE A 186 -4.55 5.80 -3.26
N ALA A 187 -4.04 4.63 -3.68
CA ALA A 187 -4.88 3.48 -3.99
C ALA A 187 -5.74 3.04 -2.80
N ALA A 188 -5.15 3.03 -1.59
CA ALA A 188 -5.88 2.69 -0.37
C ALA A 188 -6.84 3.81 0.06
N GLY A 189 -6.45 5.07 -0.07
CA GLY A 189 -7.31 6.22 0.24
C GLY A 189 -8.61 6.22 -0.57
N LEU A 190 -8.52 6.01 -1.88
CA LEU A 190 -9.67 5.90 -2.78
C LEU A 190 -10.64 4.77 -2.37
N ARG A 191 -10.13 3.66 -1.83
CA ARG A 191 -10.95 2.54 -1.35
C ARG A 191 -11.55 2.79 0.03
N SER A 192 -10.87 3.57 0.86
CA SER A 192 -11.40 3.98 2.17
C SER A 192 -12.61 4.89 2.03
N GLU A 193 -12.61 5.81 1.06
CA GLU A 193 -13.75 6.69 0.76
C GLU A 193 -14.97 5.91 0.24
N GLU A 194 -14.76 4.93 -0.65
CA GLU A 194 -15.86 4.09 -1.13
C GLU A 194 -16.53 3.34 0.03
N HIS A 195 -15.76 2.85 0.99
CA HIS A 195 -16.28 2.08 2.14
C HIS A 195 -17.02 2.97 3.15
N THR A 196 -16.58 4.21 3.35
CA THR A 196 -17.24 5.16 4.27
C THR A 196 -18.49 5.80 3.67
N SER A 197 -18.61 5.84 2.35
CA SER A 197 -19.80 6.38 1.66
C SER A 197 -20.94 5.35 1.50
N GLU A 198 -20.70 4.07 1.76
CA GLU A 198 -21.70 2.99 1.70
C GLU A 198 -22.34 2.67 3.08
N LEU A 199 -21.89 3.32 4.17
CA LEU A 199 -22.41 3.21 5.53
C LEU A 199 -23.28 4.42 5.89
#